data_84707b4fb52f26f902b49aae4d86ba19
#
_entry.id   84707b4fb52f26f902b49aae4d86ba19
#
_cell.length_a   1.000
_cell.length_b   1.000
_cell.length_c   1.000
_cell.angle_alpha   90.00
_cell.angle_beta   90.00
_cell.angle_gamma   90.00
#
_symmetry.space_group_name_H-M   'P 1'
#
loop_
_entity.id
_entity.type
_entity.pdbx_description
1 polymer ?
#
loop_
_entity_poly.entity_id
_entity_poly.type
_entity_poly.pdbx_seq_one_letter_code
_entity_poly.pdbx_strand_id
1 'polypeptide(L)'
;MSAMYQKEARPEVQDVPAFLSNAVMSAHRQILTYTIEKGMFDSPRTTIVAALVQHGCITWVHCGDSRLYLVRDGELLARTRDHSYVEQRQGTGVDSKTPDRFNRNVLYTCLGSPTKPVFDVTGPIPLQQGDRFLLCSDGLWGSLSDVDIVYHLSHRPVADAVPELV
;
A
#
# COMPACT_ATOMS: atom_id res chain seq x y z
N MET A 1 0.84 4.49 13.44
CA MET A 1 0.10 3.21 13.37
C MET A 1 0.40 2.29 14.53
N SER A 2 1.65 1.94 14.80
CA SER A 2 2.01 0.99 15.86
C SER A 2 1.47 1.37 17.25
N ALA A 3 1.61 2.64 17.65
CA ALA A 3 1.11 3.11 18.95
C ALA A 3 -0.44 3.05 19.07
N MET A 4 -1.16 3.29 17.98
CA MET A 4 -2.62 3.14 17.95
C MET A 4 -3.02 1.68 18.06
N TYR A 5 -2.31 0.79 17.33
CA TYR A 5 -2.56 -0.64 17.41
C TYR A 5 -2.36 -1.18 18.83
N GLN A 6 -1.25 -0.80 19.49
CA GLN A 6 -0.99 -1.22 20.88
C GLN A 6 -2.06 -0.73 21.87
N LYS A 7 -2.68 0.43 21.60
CA LYS A 7 -3.72 1.00 22.46
C LYS A 7 -5.08 0.33 22.23
N GLU A 8 -5.44 0.04 20.99
CA GLU A 8 -6.78 -0.38 20.60
C GLU A 8 -6.93 -1.90 20.41
N ALA A 9 -5.83 -2.62 20.08
CA ALA A 9 -5.84 -4.08 19.93
C ALA A 9 -5.75 -4.81 21.27
N ARG A 10 -6.83 -4.79 22.05
CA ARG A 10 -6.90 -5.50 23.32
C ARG A 10 -8.27 -6.15 23.51
N PRO A 11 -8.42 -7.42 23.25
CA PRO A 11 -7.47 -8.40 22.68
C PRO A 11 -7.33 -8.31 21.15
N GLU A 12 -8.20 -7.59 20.49
CA GLU A 12 -8.30 -7.49 19.03
C GLU A 12 -8.92 -6.17 18.57
N VAL A 13 -8.72 -5.82 17.31
CA VAL A 13 -9.35 -4.66 16.68
C VAL A 13 -10.77 -5.01 16.27
N GLN A 14 -11.78 -4.33 16.83
CA GLN A 14 -13.20 -4.63 16.59
C GLN A 14 -13.64 -4.27 15.16
N ASP A 15 -13.22 -3.10 14.67
CA ASP A 15 -13.50 -2.61 13.32
C ASP A 15 -12.18 -2.32 12.60
N VAL A 16 -11.67 -3.32 11.89
CA VAL A 16 -10.38 -3.23 11.20
C VAL A 16 -10.37 -2.15 10.10
N PRO A 17 -11.39 -2.04 9.24
CA PRO A 17 -11.46 -0.96 8.25
C PRO A 17 -11.44 0.43 8.88
N ALA A 18 -12.24 0.68 9.91
CA ALA A 18 -12.26 1.95 10.61
C ALA A 18 -10.94 2.25 11.32
N PHE A 19 -10.33 1.24 11.95
CA PHE A 19 -9.02 1.38 12.57
C PHE A 19 -7.95 1.81 11.56
N LEU A 20 -7.84 1.12 10.43
CA LEU A 20 -6.87 1.44 9.37
C LEU A 20 -7.10 2.84 8.80
N SER A 21 -8.35 3.20 8.51
CA SER A 21 -8.73 4.54 8.04
C SER A 21 -8.31 5.64 9.03
N ASN A 22 -8.63 5.44 10.31
CA ASN A 22 -8.28 6.39 11.37
C ASN A 22 -6.76 6.50 11.56
N ALA A 23 -6.04 5.39 11.43
CA ALA A 23 -4.58 5.37 11.54
C ALA A 23 -3.91 6.17 10.40
N VAL A 24 -4.38 6.00 9.15
CA VAL A 24 -3.90 6.79 8.01
C VAL A 24 -4.17 8.28 8.21
N MET A 25 -5.39 8.65 8.59
CA MET A 25 -5.75 10.05 8.85
C MET A 25 -4.98 10.65 10.03
N SER A 26 -4.69 9.86 11.05
CA SER A 26 -3.85 10.30 12.17
C SER A 26 -2.42 10.54 11.74
N ALA A 27 -1.83 9.64 10.97
CA ALA A 27 -0.48 9.79 10.42
C ALA A 27 -0.38 11.05 9.55
N HIS A 28 -1.34 11.26 8.64
CA HIS A 28 -1.40 12.47 7.82
C HIS A 28 -1.41 13.75 8.66
N ARG A 29 -2.28 13.84 9.67
CA ARG A 29 -2.35 14.99 10.58
C ARG A 29 -1.06 15.21 11.35
N GLN A 30 -0.41 14.13 11.82
CA GLN A 30 0.85 14.24 12.55
C GLN A 30 1.98 14.81 11.67
N ILE A 31 2.04 14.44 10.38
CA ILE A 31 3.01 15.00 9.44
C ILE A 31 2.77 16.53 9.29
N LEU A 32 1.52 16.94 9.11
CA LEU A 32 1.19 18.38 8.99
C LEU A 32 1.49 19.17 10.28
N THR A 33 1.17 18.58 11.44
CA THR A 33 1.51 19.19 12.74
C THR A 33 3.02 19.36 12.89
N TYR A 34 3.79 18.32 12.57
CA TYR A 34 5.25 18.37 12.60
C TYR A 34 5.81 19.48 11.68
N THR A 35 5.24 19.64 10.50
CA THR A 35 5.62 20.70 9.56
C THR A 35 5.48 22.09 10.20
N ILE A 36 4.35 22.33 10.85
CA ILE A 36 4.06 23.61 11.54
C ILE A 36 5.01 23.80 12.72
N GLU A 37 5.17 22.80 13.58
CA GLU A 37 6.05 22.87 14.76
C GLU A 37 7.51 23.13 14.41
N LYS A 38 7.95 22.62 13.25
CA LYS A 38 9.33 22.83 12.77
C LYS A 38 9.51 24.05 11.87
N GLY A 39 8.44 24.80 11.61
CA GLY A 39 8.49 25.98 10.73
C GLY A 39 8.95 25.63 9.30
N MET A 40 8.61 24.44 8.80
CA MET A 40 9.04 23.98 7.48
C MET A 40 8.23 24.70 6.40
N PHE A 41 8.91 25.09 5.32
CA PHE A 41 8.26 25.76 4.18
C PHE A 41 7.33 24.79 3.41
N ASP A 42 7.74 23.54 3.26
CA ASP A 42 6.94 22.48 2.62
C ASP A 42 6.84 21.26 3.55
N SER A 43 5.71 20.57 3.45
CA SER A 43 5.44 19.38 4.27
C SER A 43 6.10 18.15 3.69
N PRO A 44 6.74 17.31 4.51
CA PRO A 44 7.20 15.99 4.07
C PRO A 44 6.03 15.17 3.53
N ARG A 45 6.26 14.47 2.42
CA ARG A 45 5.26 13.63 1.77
C ARG A 45 5.72 12.18 1.79
N THR A 46 4.75 11.27 1.96
CA THR A 46 5.03 9.83 1.94
C THR A 46 3.83 9.06 1.44
N THR A 47 4.08 7.89 0.91
CA THR A 47 3.07 6.86 0.63
C THR A 47 2.94 5.93 1.82
N ILE A 48 1.89 5.13 1.83
CA ILE A 48 1.70 4.08 2.82
C ILE A 48 0.96 2.90 2.21
N VAL A 49 1.39 1.71 2.57
CA VAL A 49 0.62 0.48 2.49
C VAL A 49 0.74 -0.24 3.83
N ALA A 50 -0.37 -0.66 4.39
CA ALA A 50 -0.39 -1.37 5.67
C ALA A 50 -1.50 -2.42 5.66
N ALA A 51 -1.21 -3.56 6.27
CA ALA A 51 -2.16 -4.66 6.38
C ALA A 51 -2.31 -5.11 7.83
N LEU A 52 -3.50 -5.59 8.16
CA LEU A 52 -3.82 -6.23 9.42
C LEU A 52 -4.38 -7.62 9.13
N VAL A 53 -3.78 -8.63 9.77
CA VAL A 53 -4.24 -10.02 9.69
C VAL A 53 -4.87 -10.38 11.02
N GLN A 54 -6.15 -10.75 11.01
CA GLN A 54 -6.92 -11.12 12.19
C GLN A 54 -8.03 -12.09 11.81
N HIS A 55 -8.32 -13.08 12.65
CA HIS A 55 -9.37 -14.09 12.41
C HIS A 55 -9.27 -14.81 11.05
N GLY A 56 -8.05 -15.10 10.61
CA GLY A 56 -7.85 -15.75 9.32
C GLY A 56 -8.19 -14.90 8.10
N CYS A 57 -8.32 -13.60 8.28
CA CYS A 57 -8.56 -12.64 7.19
C CYS A 57 -7.47 -11.57 7.14
N ILE A 58 -7.22 -11.02 5.95
CA ILE A 58 -6.38 -9.86 5.74
C ILE A 58 -7.24 -8.66 5.30
N THR A 59 -6.96 -7.51 5.89
CA THR A 59 -7.50 -6.21 5.47
C THR A 59 -6.33 -5.26 5.33
N TRP A 60 -6.30 -4.47 4.28
CA TRP A 60 -5.23 -3.48 4.06
C TRP A 60 -5.77 -2.11 3.70
N VAL A 61 -4.92 -1.12 3.90
CA VAL A 61 -5.10 0.27 3.46
C VAL A 61 -3.88 0.71 2.67
N HIS A 62 -4.07 1.50 1.62
CA HIS A 62 -2.96 2.16 0.95
C HIS A 62 -3.30 3.59 0.53
N CYS A 63 -2.26 4.43 0.44
CA CYS A 63 -2.30 5.78 -0.10
C CYS A 63 -0.98 6.04 -0.84
N GLY A 64 -1.09 6.27 -2.14
CA GLY A 64 0.07 6.42 -3.04
C GLY A 64 0.28 5.19 -3.92
N ASP A 65 1.54 4.85 -4.18
CA ASP A 65 1.99 3.80 -5.11
C ASP A 65 2.81 2.69 -4.45
N SER A 66 2.94 2.70 -3.13
CA SER A 66 3.42 1.52 -2.41
C SER A 66 2.37 0.41 -2.52
N ARG A 67 2.82 -0.80 -2.85
CA ARG A 67 1.92 -1.89 -3.23
C ARG A 67 1.86 -3.01 -2.19
N LEU A 68 0.69 -3.63 -2.12
CA LEU A 68 0.49 -4.96 -1.54
C LEU A 68 0.12 -5.92 -2.68
N TYR A 69 0.80 -7.06 -2.72
CA TYR A 69 0.48 -8.21 -3.56
C TYR A 69 -0.03 -9.34 -2.66
N LEU A 70 -1.11 -9.99 -3.04
CA LEU A 70 -1.61 -11.22 -2.42
C LEU A 70 -1.61 -12.32 -3.48
N VAL A 71 -0.85 -13.38 -3.23
CA VAL A 71 -0.65 -14.51 -4.13
C VAL A 71 -1.22 -15.78 -3.50
N ARG A 72 -2.00 -16.51 -4.29
CA ARG A 72 -2.60 -17.80 -3.94
C ARG A 72 -2.38 -18.79 -5.07
N ASP A 73 -1.92 -20.00 -4.75
CA ASP A 73 -1.73 -21.11 -5.70
C ASP A 73 -0.89 -20.72 -6.94
N GLY A 74 0.07 -19.81 -6.75
CA GLY A 74 0.94 -19.34 -7.82
C GLY A 74 0.35 -18.23 -8.69
N GLU A 75 -0.83 -17.73 -8.37
CA GLU A 75 -1.52 -16.67 -9.11
C GLU A 75 -1.70 -15.41 -8.28
N LEU A 76 -1.72 -14.26 -8.95
CA LEU A 76 -2.01 -12.96 -8.32
C LEU A 76 -3.50 -12.87 -8.00
N LEU A 77 -3.85 -13.05 -6.72
CA LEU A 77 -5.23 -12.95 -6.26
C LEU A 77 -5.69 -11.49 -6.14
N ALA A 78 -4.82 -10.62 -5.63
CA ALA A 78 -5.12 -9.21 -5.49
C ALA A 78 -3.83 -8.37 -5.43
N ARG A 79 -3.93 -7.13 -5.90
CA ARG A 79 -2.90 -6.09 -5.80
C ARG A 79 -3.54 -4.74 -5.55
N THR A 80 -2.88 -3.86 -4.81
CA THR A 80 -3.28 -2.45 -4.70
C THR A 80 -3.16 -1.75 -6.06
N ARG A 81 -4.05 -0.81 -6.33
CA ARG A 81 -3.98 0.05 -7.52
C ARG A 81 -3.31 1.37 -7.15
N ASP A 82 -2.30 1.76 -7.92
CA ASP A 82 -1.55 2.97 -7.64
C ASP A 82 -2.43 4.22 -7.73
N HIS A 83 -2.29 5.12 -6.79
CA HIS A 83 -2.91 6.43 -6.82
C HIS A 83 -2.10 7.39 -7.71
N SER A 84 -1.79 6.94 -8.93
CA SER A 84 -1.09 7.70 -9.96
C SER A 84 -2.03 8.09 -11.10
N TYR A 85 -1.72 9.20 -11.77
CA TYR A 85 -2.51 9.63 -12.94
C TYR A 85 -2.43 8.65 -14.11
N VAL A 86 -1.35 7.86 -14.20
CA VAL A 86 -1.19 6.85 -15.25
C VAL A 86 -2.14 5.67 -15.01
N GLU A 87 -2.17 5.15 -13.79
CA GLU A 87 -3.06 4.03 -13.43
C GLU A 87 -4.55 4.43 -13.56
N GLN A 88 -4.87 5.68 -13.20
CA GLN A 88 -6.23 6.20 -13.35
C GLN A 88 -6.67 6.25 -14.81
N ARG A 89 -5.79 6.63 -15.75
CA ARG A 89 -6.09 6.69 -17.20
C ARG A 89 -6.26 5.31 -17.81
N GLN A 90 -5.48 4.31 -17.39
CA GLN A 90 -5.63 2.93 -17.87
C GLN A 90 -7.02 2.35 -17.53
N GLY A 91 -7.61 2.75 -16.41
CA GLY A 91 -8.96 2.36 -16.03
C GLY A 91 -10.08 3.01 -16.86
N THR A 92 -9.80 4.09 -17.59
CA THR A 92 -10.81 4.83 -18.39
C THR A 92 -10.79 4.50 -19.89
N GLY A 93 -9.94 3.55 -20.33
CA GLY A 93 -9.90 3.11 -21.74
C GLY A 93 -9.40 4.17 -22.73
N VAL A 94 -8.80 5.26 -22.26
CA VAL A 94 -8.21 6.28 -23.12
C VAL A 94 -6.82 5.83 -23.53
N ASP A 95 -6.69 5.40 -24.80
CA ASP A 95 -5.43 5.04 -25.45
C ASP A 95 -4.45 6.23 -25.42
N SER A 96 -3.55 6.25 -24.45
CA SER A 96 -2.39 7.13 -24.53
C SER A 96 -1.25 6.39 -25.24
N LYS A 97 -1.03 6.72 -26.51
CA LYS A 97 0.02 6.14 -27.37
C LYS A 97 1.47 6.38 -26.91
N THR A 98 1.68 6.97 -25.76
CA THR A 98 3.01 7.15 -25.15
C THR A 98 2.88 7.01 -23.63
N PRO A 99 3.39 5.94 -23.02
CA PRO A 99 3.61 5.95 -21.59
C PRO A 99 4.78 6.89 -21.32
N ASP A 100 4.45 8.12 -20.97
CA ASP A 100 5.43 9.11 -20.55
C ASP A 100 6.09 8.60 -19.27
N ARG A 101 7.34 8.13 -19.36
CA ARG A 101 8.11 7.61 -18.19
C ARG A 101 8.16 8.64 -17.05
N PHE A 102 8.04 9.92 -17.38
CA PHE A 102 8.01 11.02 -16.41
C PHE A 102 6.69 11.11 -15.64
N ASN A 103 5.59 10.55 -16.13
CA ASN A 103 4.28 10.63 -15.47
C ASN A 103 3.96 9.44 -14.56
N ARG A 104 4.76 8.37 -14.52
CA ARG A 104 4.49 7.20 -13.68
C ARG A 104 4.55 7.52 -12.19
N ASN A 105 5.41 8.45 -11.80
CA ASN A 105 5.67 8.83 -10.41
C ASN A 105 4.83 10.02 -9.94
N VAL A 106 3.90 10.54 -10.78
CA VAL A 106 3.03 11.64 -10.39
C VAL A 106 1.79 11.08 -9.71
N LEU A 107 1.80 11.16 -8.39
CA LEU A 107 0.69 10.73 -7.56
C LEU A 107 -0.34 11.87 -7.42
N TYR A 108 -1.63 11.51 -7.43
CA TYR A 108 -2.69 12.46 -7.13
C TYR A 108 -3.03 12.54 -5.63
N THR A 109 -2.47 11.63 -4.82
CA THR A 109 -2.65 11.63 -3.36
C THR A 109 -1.43 11.03 -2.65
N CYS A 110 -1.12 11.57 -1.48
CA CYS A 110 -0.10 11.07 -0.55
C CYS A 110 -0.36 11.64 0.85
N LEU A 111 0.26 11.07 1.87
CA LEU A 111 0.24 11.64 3.22
C LEU A 111 1.14 12.88 3.28
N GLY A 112 0.78 13.83 4.15
CA GLY A 112 1.51 15.08 4.31
C GLY A 112 1.18 16.14 3.24
N SER A 113 0.36 15.84 2.24
CA SER A 113 -0.17 16.84 1.30
C SER A 113 -1.05 17.86 2.05
N PRO A 114 -1.12 19.13 1.60
CA PRO A 114 -2.05 20.10 2.17
C PRO A 114 -3.52 19.70 2.04
N THR A 115 -3.85 18.87 1.05
CA THR A 115 -5.21 18.36 0.82
C THR A 115 -5.45 17.08 1.60
N LYS A 116 -6.73 16.82 1.94
CA LYS A 116 -7.12 15.53 2.54
C LYS A 116 -6.70 14.37 1.64
N PRO A 117 -5.99 13.36 2.19
CA PRO A 117 -5.56 12.23 1.37
C PRO A 117 -6.75 11.36 0.95
N VAL A 118 -6.71 10.89 -0.29
CA VAL A 118 -7.55 9.81 -0.79
C VAL A 118 -6.79 8.51 -0.55
N PHE A 119 -7.44 7.52 0.03
CA PHE A 119 -6.86 6.20 0.28
C PHE A 119 -7.93 5.13 0.16
N ASP A 120 -7.53 3.92 -0.18
CA ASP A 120 -8.40 2.77 -0.31
C ASP A 120 -8.20 1.80 0.85
N VAL A 121 -9.32 1.23 1.32
CA VAL A 121 -9.34 0.12 2.28
C VAL A 121 -9.97 -1.07 1.59
N THR A 122 -9.28 -2.21 1.60
CA THR A 122 -9.73 -3.45 0.96
C THR A 122 -9.73 -4.59 1.96
N GLY A 123 -10.75 -5.41 1.91
CA GLY A 123 -10.96 -6.58 2.78
C GLY A 123 -12.23 -6.45 3.61
N PRO A 124 -12.49 -7.41 4.53
CA PRO A 124 -11.63 -8.55 4.84
C PRO A 124 -11.63 -9.60 3.71
N ILE A 125 -10.45 -10.12 3.39
CA ILE A 125 -10.27 -11.24 2.47
C ILE A 125 -9.86 -12.47 3.28
N PRO A 126 -10.59 -13.59 3.21
CA PRO A 126 -10.22 -14.82 3.90
C PRO A 126 -8.88 -15.36 3.36
N LEU A 127 -7.96 -15.63 4.29
CA LEU A 127 -6.67 -16.24 3.99
C LEU A 127 -6.78 -17.77 4.00
N GLN A 128 -6.00 -18.41 3.13
CA GLN A 128 -5.82 -19.84 3.06
C GLN A 128 -4.38 -20.22 3.40
N GLN A 129 -4.18 -21.45 3.83
CA GLN A 129 -2.83 -21.96 4.02
C GLN A 129 -2.08 -21.95 2.69
N GLY A 130 -0.88 -21.37 2.69
CA GLY A 130 -0.09 -21.21 1.47
C GLY A 130 -0.21 -19.84 0.81
N ASP A 131 -1.19 -19.01 1.20
CA ASP A 131 -1.25 -17.61 0.76
C ASP A 131 0.03 -16.87 1.13
N ARG A 132 0.48 -16.03 0.22
CA ARG A 132 1.65 -15.17 0.41
C ARG A 132 1.29 -13.74 0.08
N PHE A 133 1.81 -12.82 0.87
CA PHE A 133 1.65 -11.40 0.58
C PHE A 133 2.97 -10.65 0.74
N LEU A 134 3.14 -9.65 -0.11
CA LEU A 134 4.30 -8.77 -0.15
C LEU A 134 3.83 -7.33 -0.05
N LEU A 135 4.47 -6.54 0.80
CA LEU A 135 4.34 -5.09 0.81
C LEU A 135 5.67 -4.49 0.36
N CYS A 136 5.61 -3.60 -0.62
CA CYS A 136 6.83 -3.01 -1.19
C CYS A 136 6.61 -1.58 -1.67
N SER A 137 7.71 -0.84 -1.83
CA SER A 137 7.74 0.46 -2.50
C SER A 137 7.98 0.31 -4.01
N ASP A 138 7.96 1.44 -4.71
CA ASP A 138 8.28 1.55 -6.14
C ASP A 138 9.71 1.10 -6.50
N GLY A 139 10.64 1.13 -5.54
CA GLY A 139 11.99 0.60 -5.71
C GLY A 139 12.02 -0.87 -6.14
N LEU A 140 11.03 -1.67 -5.70
CA LEU A 140 10.91 -3.06 -6.12
C LEU A 140 10.11 -3.20 -7.42
N TRP A 141 8.83 -2.81 -7.40
CA TRP A 141 7.93 -3.03 -8.53
C TRP A 141 8.24 -2.15 -9.74
N GLY A 142 9.04 -1.11 -9.57
CA GLY A 142 9.56 -0.31 -10.69
C GLY A 142 10.58 -1.05 -11.55
N SER A 143 11.24 -2.05 -10.99
CA SER A 143 12.29 -2.86 -11.63
C SER A 143 11.82 -4.27 -12.01
N LEU A 144 10.80 -4.80 -11.36
CA LEU A 144 10.26 -6.14 -11.57
C LEU A 144 8.82 -6.07 -12.08
N SER A 145 8.47 -6.97 -12.98
CA SER A 145 7.08 -7.12 -13.41
C SER A 145 6.24 -7.84 -12.33
N ASP A 146 4.91 -7.65 -12.38
CA ASP A 146 4.00 -8.39 -11.50
C ASP A 146 4.19 -9.92 -11.66
N VAL A 147 4.51 -10.39 -12.87
CA VAL A 147 4.78 -11.82 -13.16
C VAL A 147 6.03 -12.30 -12.43
N ASP A 148 7.12 -11.52 -12.46
CA ASP A 148 8.37 -11.86 -11.77
C ASP A 148 8.15 -11.89 -10.26
N ILE A 149 7.45 -10.90 -9.71
CA ILE A 149 7.12 -10.85 -8.28
C ILE A 149 6.31 -12.07 -7.86
N VAL A 150 5.27 -12.42 -8.62
CA VAL A 150 4.43 -13.60 -8.35
C VAL A 150 5.26 -14.88 -8.44
N TYR A 151 6.15 -14.99 -9.43
CA TYR A 151 7.02 -16.15 -9.60
C TYR A 151 7.91 -16.37 -8.36
N HIS A 152 8.62 -15.32 -7.90
CA HIS A 152 9.48 -15.42 -6.73
C HIS A 152 8.68 -15.72 -5.45
N LEU A 153 7.54 -15.08 -5.26
CA LEU A 153 6.67 -15.36 -4.12
C LEU A 153 6.14 -16.80 -4.14
N SER A 154 5.92 -17.40 -5.30
CA SER A 154 5.30 -18.74 -5.41
C SER A 154 6.29 -19.88 -5.25
N HIS A 155 7.51 -19.73 -5.78
CA HIS A 155 8.45 -20.86 -5.94
C HIS A 155 9.56 -20.90 -4.86
N ARG A 156 9.64 -19.91 -3.98
CA ARG A 156 10.68 -19.83 -2.96
C ARG A 156 10.11 -19.75 -1.55
N PRO A 157 10.78 -20.29 -0.54
CA PRO A 157 10.50 -19.93 0.85
C PRO A 157 10.64 -18.43 1.04
N VAL A 158 9.86 -17.82 1.94
CA VAL A 158 9.85 -16.36 2.17
C VAL A 158 11.25 -15.83 2.52
N ALA A 159 12.03 -16.61 3.29
CA ALA A 159 13.40 -16.26 3.66
C ALA A 159 14.35 -16.13 2.46
N ASP A 160 14.11 -16.88 1.39
CA ASP A 160 14.94 -16.90 0.19
C ASP A 160 14.40 -15.96 -0.89
N ALA A 161 13.08 -15.77 -0.95
CA ALA A 161 12.44 -14.90 -1.93
C ALA A 161 12.83 -13.42 -1.75
N VAL A 162 12.92 -12.92 -0.52
CA VAL A 162 13.20 -11.51 -0.23
C VAL A 162 14.59 -11.10 -0.72
N PRO A 163 15.69 -11.82 -0.47
CA PRO A 163 17.00 -11.48 -1.01
C PRO A 163 17.10 -11.51 -2.54
N GLU A 164 16.27 -12.33 -3.20
CA GLU A 164 16.25 -12.41 -4.68
C GLU A 164 15.42 -11.30 -5.33
N LEU A 165 14.50 -10.70 -4.58
CA LEU A 165 13.67 -9.58 -5.03
C LEU A 165 14.37 -8.22 -4.89
N VAL A 166 15.42 -8.10 -4.08
CA VAL A 166 16.16 -6.87 -3.77
C VAL A 166 17.52 -6.86 -4.44
#